data_a253e5ddfbf24f30af236c22d97583ef
#
_entry.id   a253e5ddfbf24f30af236c22d97583ef
#
_cell.length_a   1.000
_cell.length_b   1.000
_cell.length_c   1.000
_cell.angle_alpha   90.00
_cell.angle_beta   90.00
_cell.angle_gamma   90.00
#
_symmetry.space_group_name_H-M   'P 1'
#
loop_
_entity.id
_entity.type
_entity.pdbx_description
1 polymer ?
#
loop_
_entity_poly.entity_id
_entity_poly.type
_entity_poly.pdbx_seq_one_letter_code
_entity_poly.pdbx_strand_id
1 'polypeptide(L)'
;MTGVFGVVLGQILLMFLYLIIGYVLYRTGLITQEGSKALAHLLLYCVLPCVVLKSFCIEYSAKGAVELAVSIAAGAGVLLLSMAVSWLFFRKDPMAQIGVAFSNAGFMGFPLVTAVLGGEAVFYAAGFVALLNALQWTYGQAKLSGDKKYIQLGAVLKNPLVLSLLGGVVIYFCRIPVPQFLRTPMGAIAGMNAPLAMIVLGVYLARTDLKAIFTRPRLYALSAVRLVVIPLLTIACLMLLPAGWWQIGTVLIIVNAAPIGSNIAVYAQHLGLDSSYAVQMVCLSTLLSLITLPVMLSLAAALGFA
;
A
#
# COMPACT_ATOMS: atom_id res chain seq x y z
N MET A 1 -18.32 -7.38 15.72
CA MET A 1 -18.47 -6.51 14.53
C MET A 1 -18.21 -5.03 14.84
N THR A 2 -18.70 -4.48 15.92
CA THR A 2 -18.49 -3.07 16.32
C THR A 2 -17.00 -2.71 16.58
N GLY A 3 -16.19 -3.66 17.03
CA GLY A 3 -14.78 -3.42 17.37
C GLY A 3 -13.90 -3.14 16.14
N VAL A 4 -13.86 -4.03 15.15
CA VAL A 4 -13.01 -3.86 13.95
C VAL A 4 -13.44 -2.63 13.14
N PHE A 5 -14.72 -2.46 12.90
CA PHE A 5 -15.27 -1.28 12.21
C PHE A 5 -14.82 0.02 12.89
N GLY A 6 -14.95 0.12 14.22
CA GLY A 6 -14.59 1.31 14.99
C GLY A 6 -13.09 1.60 14.93
N VAL A 7 -12.25 0.58 15.09
CA VAL A 7 -10.78 0.72 15.00
C VAL A 7 -10.35 1.18 13.60
N VAL A 8 -10.88 0.54 12.56
CA VAL A 8 -10.56 0.90 11.15
C VAL A 8 -11.04 2.30 10.83
N LEU A 9 -12.28 2.64 11.18
CA LEU A 9 -12.82 3.98 10.94
C LEU A 9 -12.02 5.05 11.70
N GLY A 10 -11.69 4.81 12.97
CA GLY A 10 -10.88 5.72 13.77
C GLY A 10 -9.49 5.95 13.16
N GLN A 11 -8.83 4.89 12.72
CA GLN A 11 -7.53 5.00 12.05
C GLN A 11 -7.63 5.76 10.72
N ILE A 12 -8.67 5.50 9.92
CA ILE A 12 -8.85 6.20 8.65
C ILE A 12 -9.16 7.68 8.90
N LEU A 13 -10.01 8.02 9.86
CA LEU A 13 -10.29 9.41 10.22
C LEU A 13 -9.02 10.14 10.65
N LEU A 14 -8.16 9.50 11.47
CA LEU A 14 -6.86 10.04 11.84
C LEU A 14 -5.98 10.30 10.61
N MET A 15 -5.94 9.35 9.68
CA MET A 15 -5.18 9.49 8.43
C MET A 15 -5.72 10.65 7.58
N PHE A 16 -7.05 10.83 7.54
CA PHE A 16 -7.66 11.96 6.83
C PHE A 16 -7.37 13.31 7.50
N LEU A 17 -7.24 13.38 8.81
CA LEU A 17 -6.76 14.59 9.48
C LEU A 17 -5.35 14.98 9.01
N TYR A 18 -4.43 14.02 8.93
CA TYR A 18 -3.09 14.26 8.36
C TYR A 18 -3.15 14.70 6.89
N LEU A 19 -4.06 14.12 6.10
CA LEU A 19 -4.28 14.52 4.71
C LEU A 19 -4.75 15.98 4.62
N ILE A 20 -5.71 16.38 5.47
CA ILE A 20 -6.19 17.76 5.55
C ILE A 20 -5.05 18.71 5.93
N ILE A 21 -4.20 18.33 6.89
CA ILE A 21 -3.01 19.11 7.26
C ILE A 21 -2.11 19.31 6.03
N GLY A 22 -1.80 18.26 5.29
CA GLY A 22 -1.00 18.35 4.06
C GLY A 22 -1.64 19.27 2.99
N TYR A 23 -2.96 19.16 2.81
CA TYR A 23 -3.73 20.04 1.92
C TYR A 23 -3.59 21.50 2.32
N VAL A 24 -3.79 21.84 3.60
CA VAL A 24 -3.69 23.21 4.13
C VAL A 24 -2.26 23.74 3.99
N LEU A 25 -1.25 22.96 4.39
CA LEU A 25 0.16 23.36 4.31
C LEU A 25 0.58 23.68 2.86
N TYR A 26 0.06 22.97 1.87
CA TYR A 26 0.31 23.31 0.48
C TYR A 26 -0.45 24.57 0.03
N ARG A 27 -1.73 24.71 0.40
CA ARG A 27 -2.56 25.87 0.01
C ARG A 27 -2.06 27.16 0.64
N THR A 28 -1.43 27.12 1.81
CA THR A 28 -0.78 28.26 2.49
C THR A 28 0.64 28.54 2.01
N GLY A 29 1.21 27.71 1.12
CA GLY A 29 2.56 27.89 0.59
C GLY A 29 3.69 27.41 1.52
N LEU A 30 3.37 26.86 2.69
CA LEU A 30 4.36 26.32 3.63
C LEU A 30 5.06 25.05 3.09
N ILE A 31 4.36 24.27 2.29
CA ILE A 31 4.96 23.15 1.54
C ILE A 31 4.84 23.45 0.05
N THR A 32 6.00 23.48 -0.63
CA THR A 32 6.10 23.62 -2.08
C THR A 32 5.97 22.25 -2.78
N GLN A 33 5.88 22.27 -4.11
CA GLN A 33 5.91 21.05 -4.90
C GLN A 33 7.23 20.27 -4.72
N GLU A 34 8.35 20.96 -4.69
CA GLU A 34 9.68 20.39 -4.44
C GLU A 34 9.79 19.83 -3.02
N GLY A 35 9.28 20.56 -2.04
CA GLY A 35 9.19 20.09 -0.65
C GLY A 35 8.38 18.80 -0.54
N SER A 36 7.24 18.69 -1.22
CA SER A 36 6.43 17.46 -1.25
C SER A 36 7.16 16.28 -1.90
N LYS A 37 7.95 16.51 -2.95
CA LYS A 37 8.80 15.47 -3.56
C LYS A 37 9.87 14.98 -2.57
N ALA A 38 10.51 15.90 -1.83
CA ALA A 38 11.51 15.55 -0.83
C ALA A 38 10.89 14.70 0.30
N LEU A 39 9.68 15.03 0.76
CA LEU A 39 8.93 14.25 1.75
C LEU A 39 8.57 12.86 1.21
N ALA A 40 8.15 12.75 -0.05
CA ALA A 40 7.87 11.47 -0.69
C ALA A 40 9.13 10.60 -0.84
N HIS A 41 10.28 11.19 -1.14
CA HIS A 41 11.56 10.47 -1.16
C HIS A 41 11.97 9.99 0.24
N LEU A 42 11.85 10.84 1.27
CA LEU A 42 12.10 10.45 2.66
C LEU A 42 11.22 9.27 3.07
N LEU A 43 9.95 9.31 2.70
CA LEU A 43 9.00 8.23 2.96
C LEU A 43 9.44 6.92 2.29
N LEU A 44 9.78 6.97 0.99
CA LEU A 44 10.10 5.77 0.20
C LEU A 44 11.48 5.19 0.55
N TYR A 45 12.50 6.04 0.77
CA TYR A 45 13.89 5.59 0.93
C TYR A 45 14.35 5.47 2.39
N CYS A 46 13.58 5.99 3.35
CA CYS A 46 13.93 5.94 4.77
C CYS A 46 12.80 5.34 5.63
N VAL A 47 11.61 5.93 5.58
CA VAL A 47 10.53 5.55 6.50
C VAL A 47 10.00 4.15 6.23
N LEU A 48 9.62 3.85 4.99
CA LEU A 48 9.12 2.51 4.62
C LEU A 48 10.16 1.39 4.82
N PRO A 49 11.44 1.56 4.45
CA PRO A 49 12.50 0.64 4.84
C PRO A 49 12.56 0.36 6.35
N CYS A 50 12.45 1.40 7.19
CA CYS A 50 12.41 1.22 8.64
C CYS A 50 11.16 0.46 9.11
N VAL A 51 10.00 0.69 8.50
CA VAL A 51 8.78 -0.07 8.81
C VAL A 51 8.98 -1.56 8.53
N VAL A 52 9.52 -1.90 7.35
CA VAL A 52 9.76 -3.28 6.95
C VAL A 52 10.84 -3.92 7.85
N LEU A 53 12.02 -3.31 7.98
CA LEU A 53 13.10 -3.87 8.81
C LEU A 53 12.67 -4.09 10.26
N LYS A 54 11.94 -3.12 10.85
CA LYS A 54 11.43 -3.24 12.21
C LYS A 54 10.51 -4.45 12.40
N SER A 55 9.68 -4.78 11.41
CA SER A 55 8.76 -5.91 11.49
C SER A 55 9.47 -7.26 11.53
N PHE A 56 10.72 -7.34 11.08
CA PHE A 56 11.56 -8.54 11.17
C PHE A 56 12.41 -8.61 12.45
N CYS A 57 12.41 -7.57 13.29
CA CYS A 57 13.10 -7.56 14.58
C CYS A 57 12.31 -8.29 15.68
N ILE A 58 11.79 -9.47 15.37
CA ILE A 58 11.04 -10.37 16.26
C ILE A 58 11.83 -11.66 16.47
N GLU A 59 11.46 -12.44 17.47
CA GLU A 59 12.10 -13.73 17.72
C GLU A 59 11.81 -14.73 16.60
N TYR A 60 12.84 -15.45 16.19
CA TYR A 60 12.69 -16.50 15.18
C TYR A 60 11.84 -17.66 15.74
N SER A 61 10.88 -18.12 14.95
CA SER A 61 10.18 -19.37 15.16
C SER A 61 10.00 -20.13 13.86
N ALA A 62 10.09 -21.46 13.89
CA ALA A 62 9.86 -22.28 12.71
C ALA A 62 8.43 -22.07 12.14
N LYS A 63 7.46 -21.88 13.03
CA LYS A 63 6.08 -21.52 12.66
C LYS A 63 6.04 -20.18 11.90
N GLY A 64 6.68 -19.13 12.43
CA GLY A 64 6.74 -17.82 11.79
C GLY A 64 7.46 -17.85 10.42
N ALA A 65 8.47 -18.70 10.26
CA ALA A 65 9.13 -18.90 8.97
C ALA A 65 8.18 -19.49 7.90
N VAL A 66 7.38 -20.50 8.28
CA VAL A 66 6.34 -21.07 7.41
C VAL A 66 5.24 -20.05 7.13
N GLU A 67 4.79 -19.33 8.15
CA GLU A 67 3.79 -18.25 8.03
C GLU A 67 4.24 -17.16 7.06
N LEU A 68 5.50 -16.74 7.12
CA LEU A 68 6.08 -15.77 6.17
C LEU A 68 6.05 -16.31 4.73
N ALA A 69 6.45 -17.58 4.53
CA ALA A 69 6.42 -18.19 3.21
C ALA A 69 4.99 -18.28 2.65
N VAL A 70 4.02 -18.69 3.48
CA VAL A 70 2.58 -18.71 3.12
C VAL A 70 2.09 -17.31 2.80
N SER A 71 2.46 -16.30 3.60
CA SER A 71 2.07 -14.91 3.36
C SER A 71 2.59 -14.39 2.02
N ILE A 72 3.85 -14.68 1.68
CA ILE A 72 4.45 -14.28 0.41
C ILE A 72 3.74 -14.99 -0.76
N ALA A 73 3.49 -16.30 -0.65
CA ALA A 73 2.83 -17.08 -1.70
C ALA A 73 1.37 -16.64 -1.91
N ALA A 74 0.59 -16.53 -0.82
CA ALA A 74 -0.78 -16.03 -0.88
C ALA A 74 -0.85 -14.58 -1.36
N GLY A 75 0.08 -13.74 -0.91
CA GLY A 75 0.21 -12.35 -1.33
C GLY A 75 0.51 -12.23 -2.84
N ALA A 76 1.39 -13.08 -3.37
CA ALA A 76 1.64 -13.16 -4.82
C ALA A 76 0.35 -13.54 -5.59
N GLY A 77 -0.39 -14.55 -5.10
CA GLY A 77 -1.67 -14.96 -5.68
C GLY A 77 -2.70 -13.83 -5.71
N VAL A 78 -2.87 -13.11 -4.58
CA VAL A 78 -3.77 -11.96 -4.46
C VAL A 78 -3.34 -10.81 -5.39
N LEU A 79 -2.05 -10.58 -5.55
CA LEU A 79 -1.54 -9.54 -6.44
C LEU A 79 -1.77 -9.91 -7.92
N LEU A 80 -1.53 -11.17 -8.30
CA LEU A 80 -1.83 -11.68 -9.64
C LEU A 80 -3.33 -11.60 -9.94
N LEU A 81 -4.19 -11.93 -8.97
CA LEU A 81 -5.64 -11.75 -9.07
C LEU A 81 -6.00 -10.28 -9.36
N SER A 82 -5.42 -9.34 -8.60
CA SER A 82 -5.65 -7.89 -8.80
C SER A 82 -5.21 -7.44 -10.20
N MET A 83 -4.07 -7.94 -10.68
CA MET A 83 -3.56 -7.67 -12.04
C MET A 83 -4.48 -8.28 -13.11
N ALA A 84 -4.97 -9.49 -12.93
CA ALA A 84 -5.89 -10.14 -13.86
C ALA A 84 -7.24 -9.41 -13.94
N VAL A 85 -7.82 -9.05 -12.80
CA VAL A 85 -9.07 -8.28 -12.73
C VAL A 85 -8.90 -6.91 -13.39
N SER A 86 -7.83 -6.19 -13.08
CA SER A 86 -7.58 -4.88 -13.68
C SER A 86 -7.35 -4.97 -15.20
N TRP A 87 -6.67 -6.01 -15.67
CA TRP A 87 -6.51 -6.28 -17.10
C TRP A 87 -7.85 -6.56 -17.78
N LEU A 88 -8.72 -7.35 -17.17
CA LEU A 88 -10.03 -7.69 -17.72
C LEU A 88 -10.90 -6.43 -17.94
N PHE A 89 -10.94 -5.53 -16.95
CA PHE A 89 -11.78 -4.33 -17.00
C PHE A 89 -11.16 -3.18 -17.79
N PHE A 90 -9.81 -3.03 -17.76
CA PHE A 90 -9.13 -1.82 -18.24
C PHE A 90 -7.99 -2.10 -19.23
N ARG A 91 -8.03 -3.20 -19.99
CA ARG A 91 -6.93 -3.62 -20.89
C ARG A 91 -6.56 -2.59 -21.98
N LYS A 92 -7.46 -1.69 -22.34
CA LYS A 92 -7.23 -0.62 -23.32
C LYS A 92 -6.65 0.67 -22.72
N ASP A 93 -6.54 0.75 -21.40
CA ASP A 93 -6.02 1.90 -20.68
C ASP A 93 -4.92 1.43 -19.72
N PRO A 94 -3.63 1.51 -20.12
CA PRO A 94 -2.51 1.07 -19.30
C PRO A 94 -2.44 1.77 -17.95
N MET A 95 -2.79 3.07 -17.88
CA MET A 95 -2.74 3.82 -16.62
C MET A 95 -3.82 3.36 -15.65
N ALA A 96 -5.05 3.19 -16.13
CA ALA A 96 -6.13 2.63 -15.34
C ALA A 96 -5.81 1.20 -14.88
N GLN A 97 -5.27 0.37 -15.78
CA GLN A 97 -4.88 -1.00 -15.48
C GLN A 97 -3.85 -1.06 -14.35
N ILE A 98 -2.77 -0.27 -14.43
CA ILE A 98 -1.73 -0.27 -13.41
C ILE A 98 -2.23 0.37 -12.11
N GLY A 99 -2.97 1.47 -12.18
CA GLY A 99 -3.57 2.11 -11.00
C GLY A 99 -4.49 1.15 -10.23
N VAL A 100 -5.38 0.46 -10.93
CA VAL A 100 -6.33 -0.47 -10.31
C VAL A 100 -5.65 -1.76 -9.81
N ALA A 101 -4.61 -2.26 -10.48
CA ALA A 101 -3.90 -3.46 -10.07
C ALA A 101 -3.19 -3.30 -8.72
N PHE A 102 -2.59 -2.13 -8.47
CA PHE A 102 -1.66 -1.93 -7.37
C PHE A 102 -2.22 -1.01 -6.29
N SER A 103 -2.36 -1.56 -5.08
CA SER A 103 -2.87 -0.84 -3.91
C SER A 103 -1.84 0.11 -3.28
N ASN A 104 -2.33 1.03 -2.47
CA ASN A 104 -1.51 1.87 -1.60
C ASN A 104 -1.13 1.15 -0.29
N ALA A 105 -0.64 -0.08 -0.42
CA ALA A 105 -0.36 -0.98 0.69
C ALA A 105 0.69 -0.45 1.67
N GLY A 106 1.74 0.21 1.17
CA GLY A 106 2.80 0.76 2.02
C GLY A 106 2.36 1.99 2.82
N PHE A 107 1.64 2.91 2.19
CA PHE A 107 1.27 4.20 2.80
C PHE A 107 -0.01 4.13 3.63
N MET A 108 -0.99 3.32 3.23
CA MET A 108 -2.24 3.13 3.96
C MET A 108 -2.35 1.75 4.59
N GLY A 109 -1.89 0.70 3.91
CA GLY A 109 -2.02 -0.67 4.39
C GLY A 109 -1.24 -0.92 5.67
N PHE A 110 0.04 -0.57 5.76
CA PHE A 110 0.84 -0.79 6.98
C PHE A 110 0.27 -0.11 8.22
N PRO A 111 -0.14 1.18 8.20
CA PRO A 111 -0.81 1.80 9.33
C PRO A 111 -2.11 1.09 9.75
N LEU A 112 -2.90 0.62 8.78
CA LEU A 112 -4.14 -0.12 9.08
C LEU A 112 -3.86 -1.49 9.68
N VAL A 113 -2.87 -2.24 9.15
CA VAL A 113 -2.43 -3.51 9.73
C VAL A 113 -1.98 -3.30 11.17
N THR A 114 -1.18 -2.25 11.42
CA THR A 114 -0.69 -1.92 12.77
C THR A 114 -1.84 -1.57 13.73
N ALA A 115 -2.85 -0.84 13.25
CA ALA A 115 -3.99 -0.44 14.07
C ALA A 115 -4.93 -1.61 14.41
N VAL A 116 -5.11 -2.56 13.49
CA VAL A 116 -6.05 -3.68 13.65
C VAL A 116 -5.41 -4.89 14.36
N LEU A 117 -4.16 -5.21 13.99
CA LEU A 117 -3.49 -6.46 14.38
C LEU A 117 -2.18 -6.24 15.17
N GLY A 118 -1.78 -4.97 15.35
CA GLY A 118 -0.50 -4.64 16.00
C GLY A 118 0.68 -4.56 15.03
N GLY A 119 1.78 -3.95 15.50
CA GLY A 119 2.96 -3.67 14.66
C GLY A 119 3.69 -4.92 14.17
N GLU A 120 3.62 -6.03 14.90
CA GLU A 120 4.25 -7.30 14.51
C GLU A 120 3.59 -7.93 13.29
N ALA A 121 2.29 -7.70 13.08
CA ALA A 121 1.57 -8.23 11.92
C ALA A 121 2.06 -7.64 10.57
N VAL A 122 2.79 -6.52 10.60
CA VAL A 122 3.44 -5.94 9.41
C VAL A 122 4.46 -6.92 8.80
N PHE A 123 5.03 -7.83 9.60
CA PHE A 123 5.89 -8.92 9.13
C PHE A 123 5.22 -9.73 8.00
N TYR A 124 3.93 -10.05 8.12
CA TYR A 124 3.18 -10.76 7.10
C TYR A 124 2.83 -9.89 5.89
N ALA A 125 2.73 -8.57 6.06
CA ALA A 125 2.46 -7.65 4.97
C ALA A 125 3.69 -7.31 4.12
N ALA A 126 4.90 -7.43 4.70
CA ALA A 126 6.15 -6.96 4.09
C ALA A 126 6.44 -7.63 2.75
N GLY A 127 6.22 -8.94 2.64
CA GLY A 127 6.41 -9.69 1.40
C GLY A 127 5.49 -9.22 0.27
N PHE A 128 4.20 -9.03 0.58
CA PHE A 128 3.23 -8.49 -0.39
C PHE A 128 3.64 -7.10 -0.89
N VAL A 129 4.01 -6.19 0.03
CA VAL A 129 4.38 -4.81 -0.33
C VAL A 129 5.67 -4.77 -1.15
N ALA A 130 6.65 -5.63 -0.84
CA ALA A 130 7.88 -5.72 -1.62
C ALA A 130 7.62 -6.25 -3.04
N LEU A 131 6.81 -7.32 -3.18
CA LEU A 131 6.40 -7.86 -4.48
C LEU A 131 5.60 -6.83 -5.30
N LEU A 132 4.66 -6.14 -4.67
CA LEU A 132 3.87 -5.07 -5.27
C LEU A 132 4.79 -3.98 -5.84
N ASN A 133 5.74 -3.50 -5.04
CA ASN A 133 6.68 -2.48 -5.48
C ASN A 133 7.61 -2.99 -6.59
N ALA A 134 8.14 -4.21 -6.47
CA ALA A 134 8.96 -4.82 -7.51
C ALA A 134 8.21 -4.88 -8.86
N LEU A 135 6.94 -5.31 -8.85
CA LEU A 135 6.12 -5.36 -10.05
C LEU A 135 5.71 -3.98 -10.57
N GLN A 136 5.47 -3.01 -9.68
CA GLN A 136 5.24 -1.62 -10.11
C GLN A 136 6.46 -1.02 -10.82
N TRP A 137 7.67 -1.23 -10.28
CA TRP A 137 8.91 -0.68 -10.83
C TRP A 137 9.38 -1.38 -12.11
N THR A 138 8.92 -2.58 -12.38
CA THR A 138 9.25 -3.36 -13.59
C THR A 138 8.07 -3.40 -14.55
N TYR A 139 7.13 -4.32 -14.33
CA TYR A 139 5.96 -4.51 -15.18
C TYR A 139 5.11 -3.23 -15.31
N GLY A 140 4.90 -2.51 -14.19
CA GLY A 140 4.11 -1.28 -14.18
C GLY A 140 4.72 -0.22 -15.09
N GLN A 141 6.00 0.09 -14.94
CA GLN A 141 6.69 1.08 -15.78
C GLN A 141 6.79 0.63 -17.25
N ALA A 142 7.10 -0.66 -17.49
CA ALA A 142 7.15 -1.18 -18.85
C ALA A 142 5.79 -1.10 -19.55
N LYS A 143 4.71 -1.36 -18.84
CA LYS A 143 3.34 -1.26 -19.38
C LYS A 143 2.93 0.18 -19.67
N LEU A 144 3.31 1.12 -18.81
CA LEU A 144 3.01 2.55 -18.97
C LEU A 144 3.83 3.20 -20.09
N SER A 145 5.10 2.86 -20.19
CA SER A 145 6.01 3.42 -21.21
C SER A 145 5.90 2.74 -22.57
N GLY A 146 5.38 1.52 -22.64
CA GLY A 146 5.47 0.64 -23.80
C GLY A 146 6.87 0.05 -24.06
N ASP A 147 7.84 0.29 -23.17
CA ASP A 147 9.25 -0.09 -23.36
C ASP A 147 9.64 -1.18 -22.33
N LYS A 148 10.06 -2.35 -22.86
CA LYS A 148 10.47 -3.49 -22.05
C LYS A 148 11.80 -3.29 -21.29
N LYS A 149 12.54 -2.21 -21.55
CA LYS A 149 13.80 -1.91 -20.84
C LYS A 149 13.63 -1.77 -19.33
N TYR A 150 12.41 -1.46 -18.86
CA TYR A 150 12.11 -1.40 -17.43
C TYR A 150 11.99 -2.78 -16.76
N ILE A 151 11.87 -3.87 -17.53
CA ILE A 151 11.83 -5.24 -17.02
C ILE A 151 13.26 -5.72 -16.80
N GLN A 152 13.91 -5.21 -15.75
CA GLN A 152 15.29 -5.57 -15.41
C GLN A 152 15.39 -5.99 -13.94
N LEU A 153 16.06 -7.12 -13.70
CA LEU A 153 16.30 -7.62 -12.34
C LEU A 153 17.07 -6.59 -11.49
N GLY A 154 18.01 -5.86 -12.10
CA GLY A 154 18.74 -4.80 -11.42
C GLY A 154 17.89 -3.66 -10.90
N ALA A 155 16.76 -3.35 -11.53
CA ALA A 155 15.81 -2.36 -11.04
C ALA A 155 15.07 -2.87 -9.78
N VAL A 156 14.72 -4.15 -9.75
CA VAL A 156 14.10 -4.80 -8.58
C VAL A 156 15.06 -4.79 -7.39
N LEU A 157 16.31 -5.18 -7.60
CA LEU A 157 17.34 -5.23 -6.55
C LEU A 157 17.78 -3.86 -6.04
N LYS A 158 17.50 -2.77 -6.77
CA LYS A 158 17.73 -1.39 -6.30
C LYS A 158 16.53 -0.80 -5.56
N ASN A 159 15.39 -1.50 -5.56
CA ASN A 159 14.20 -1.02 -4.87
C ASN A 159 14.41 -1.06 -3.34
N PRO A 160 14.25 0.06 -2.61
CA PRO A 160 14.53 0.13 -1.19
C PRO A 160 13.66 -0.81 -0.34
N LEU A 161 12.43 -1.07 -0.75
CA LEU A 161 11.53 -1.99 -0.05
C LEU A 161 11.92 -3.46 -0.28
N VAL A 162 12.38 -3.81 -1.49
CA VAL A 162 12.91 -5.15 -1.76
C VAL A 162 14.18 -5.39 -0.96
N LEU A 163 15.10 -4.42 -0.94
CA LEU A 163 16.32 -4.49 -0.13
C LEU A 163 16.02 -4.62 1.37
N SER A 164 15.01 -3.88 1.85
CA SER A 164 14.58 -3.95 3.25
C SER A 164 13.96 -5.31 3.59
N LEU A 165 13.18 -5.89 2.68
CA LEU A 165 12.67 -7.25 2.85
C LEU A 165 13.81 -8.25 2.92
N LEU A 166 14.76 -8.21 1.98
CA LEU A 166 15.92 -9.11 1.98
C LEU A 166 16.74 -8.96 3.25
N GLY A 167 17.04 -7.72 3.66
CA GLY A 167 17.75 -7.44 4.93
C GLY A 167 16.98 -7.94 6.14
N GLY A 168 15.67 -7.73 6.18
CA GLY A 168 14.79 -8.24 7.23
C GLY A 168 14.76 -9.77 7.30
N VAL A 169 14.67 -10.44 6.15
CA VAL A 169 14.75 -11.91 6.05
C VAL A 169 16.09 -12.41 6.61
N VAL A 170 17.22 -11.77 6.26
CA VAL A 170 18.53 -12.12 6.82
C VAL A 170 18.54 -11.92 8.34
N ILE A 171 18.05 -10.80 8.86
CA ILE A 171 17.97 -10.54 10.30
C ILE A 171 17.17 -11.65 10.99
N TYR A 172 16.01 -12.02 10.46
CA TYR A 172 15.11 -12.99 11.05
C TYR A 172 15.69 -14.42 11.03
N PHE A 173 16.13 -14.91 9.86
CA PHE A 173 16.61 -16.29 9.71
C PHE A 173 18.00 -16.52 10.32
N CYS A 174 18.89 -15.52 10.26
CA CYS A 174 20.19 -15.58 10.92
C CYS A 174 20.10 -15.24 12.42
N ARG A 175 18.90 -14.93 12.94
CA ARG A 175 18.65 -14.59 14.35
C ARG A 175 19.56 -13.47 14.85
N ILE A 176 19.79 -12.44 14.01
CA ILE A 176 20.68 -11.34 14.34
C ILE A 176 20.07 -10.49 15.42
N PRO A 177 20.68 -10.35 16.62
CA PRO A 177 20.15 -9.50 17.66
C PRO A 177 20.36 -8.03 17.28
N VAL A 178 19.27 -7.34 16.89
CA VAL A 178 19.35 -5.91 16.61
C VAL A 178 19.38 -5.14 17.94
N PRO A 179 20.46 -4.40 18.25
CA PRO A 179 20.59 -3.68 19.50
C PRO A 179 19.53 -2.61 19.69
N GLN A 180 19.13 -2.34 20.96
CA GLN A 180 18.08 -1.37 21.27
C GLN A 180 18.37 0.04 20.75
N PHE A 181 19.66 0.45 20.73
CA PHE A 181 20.06 1.78 20.21
C PHE A 181 19.76 1.94 18.70
N LEU A 182 19.62 0.86 17.92
CA LEU A 182 19.17 0.87 16.52
C LEU A 182 17.64 0.69 16.42
N ARG A 183 17.05 -0.17 17.28
CA ARG A 183 15.60 -0.43 17.25
C ARG A 183 14.78 0.82 17.61
N THR A 184 15.25 1.63 18.57
CA THR A 184 14.56 2.83 19.03
C THR A 184 14.41 3.88 17.93
N PRO A 185 15.48 4.36 17.27
CA PRO A 185 15.35 5.35 16.19
C PRO A 185 14.61 4.77 14.97
N MET A 186 14.84 3.49 14.63
CA MET A 186 14.12 2.81 13.55
C MET A 186 12.61 2.80 13.85
N GLY A 187 12.21 2.57 15.11
CA GLY A 187 10.81 2.62 15.53
C GLY A 187 10.20 4.02 15.43
N ALA A 188 10.93 5.05 15.82
CA ALA A 188 10.50 6.44 15.71
C ALA A 188 10.31 6.86 14.24
N ILE A 189 11.27 6.52 13.37
CA ILE A 189 11.18 6.77 11.94
C ILE A 189 10.00 6.00 11.32
N ALA A 190 9.85 4.72 11.65
CA ALA A 190 8.73 3.91 11.16
C ALA A 190 7.36 4.51 11.56
N GLY A 191 7.26 5.11 12.74
CA GLY A 191 6.06 5.82 13.22
C GLY A 191 5.66 7.03 12.36
N MET A 192 6.57 7.58 11.58
CA MET A 192 6.29 8.69 10.66
C MET A 192 5.51 8.23 9.40
N ASN A 193 5.34 6.92 9.15
CA ASN A 193 4.74 6.41 7.92
C ASN A 193 3.34 7.00 7.67
N ALA A 194 2.39 6.83 8.57
CA ALA A 194 1.03 7.31 8.39
C ALA A 194 0.95 8.85 8.26
N PRO A 195 1.51 9.65 9.18
CA PRO A 195 1.46 11.11 9.06
C PRO A 195 2.08 11.62 7.77
N LEU A 196 3.30 11.17 7.46
CA LEU A 196 4.04 11.68 6.30
C LEU A 196 3.38 11.28 4.97
N ALA A 197 2.93 10.02 4.86
CA ALA A 197 2.25 9.53 3.68
C ALA A 197 0.96 10.33 3.40
N MET A 198 0.18 10.60 4.43
CA MET A 198 -1.08 11.33 4.29
C MET A 198 -0.86 12.82 4.02
N ILE A 199 0.17 13.44 4.60
CA ILE A 199 0.56 14.81 4.26
C ILE A 199 0.92 14.91 2.77
N VAL A 200 1.71 13.99 2.25
CA VAL A 200 2.06 13.95 0.81
C VAL A 200 0.82 13.77 -0.06
N LEU A 201 -0.12 12.88 0.32
CA LEU A 201 -1.38 12.73 -0.39
C LEU A 201 -2.26 13.98 -0.33
N GLY A 202 -2.25 14.69 0.80
CA GLY A 202 -2.92 15.97 0.96
C GLY A 202 -2.39 17.04 -0.01
N VAL A 203 -1.08 17.08 -0.22
CA VAL A 203 -0.48 17.96 -1.23
C VAL A 203 -0.93 17.57 -2.64
N TYR A 204 -1.01 16.27 -2.96
CA TYR A 204 -1.54 15.83 -4.26
C TYR A 204 -2.99 16.27 -4.46
N LEU A 205 -3.82 16.11 -3.43
CA LEU A 205 -5.22 16.58 -3.47
C LEU A 205 -5.33 18.09 -3.67
N ALA A 206 -4.48 18.89 -2.98
CA ALA A 206 -4.48 20.35 -3.06
C ALA A 206 -4.07 20.90 -4.44
N ARG A 207 -3.33 20.11 -5.22
CA ARG A 207 -2.88 20.43 -6.59
C ARG A 207 -3.87 19.99 -7.67
N THR A 208 -4.89 19.23 -7.31
CA THR A 208 -5.81 18.63 -8.26
C THR A 208 -7.08 19.46 -8.36
N ASP A 209 -7.65 19.56 -9.56
CA ASP A 209 -8.98 20.14 -9.74
C ASP A 209 -10.02 19.20 -9.12
N LEU A 210 -10.59 19.63 -8.00
CA LEU A 210 -11.60 18.88 -7.26
C LEU A 210 -12.87 18.64 -8.09
N LYS A 211 -13.28 19.60 -8.95
CA LYS A 211 -14.43 19.40 -9.85
C LYS A 211 -14.16 18.22 -10.80
N ALA A 212 -12.98 18.18 -11.40
CA ALA A 212 -12.61 17.09 -12.31
C ALA A 212 -12.60 15.72 -11.63
N ILE A 213 -12.25 15.64 -10.33
CA ILE A 213 -12.33 14.39 -9.56
C ILE A 213 -13.76 13.86 -9.50
N PHE A 214 -14.74 14.73 -9.19
CA PHE A 214 -16.11 14.31 -8.95
C PHE A 214 -16.99 14.24 -10.20
N THR A 215 -16.56 14.83 -11.33
CA THR A 215 -17.37 14.89 -12.55
C THR A 215 -17.02 13.79 -13.58
N ARG A 216 -15.94 13.04 -13.39
CA ARG A 216 -15.51 11.99 -14.33
C ARG A 216 -16.04 10.60 -13.95
N PRO A 217 -17.08 10.05 -14.61
CA PRO A 217 -17.66 8.74 -14.26
C PRO A 217 -16.64 7.60 -14.30
N ARG A 218 -15.64 7.70 -15.18
CA ARG A 218 -14.59 6.70 -15.31
C ARG A 218 -13.79 6.51 -14.00
N LEU A 219 -13.55 7.57 -13.23
CA LEU A 219 -12.84 7.48 -11.94
C LEU A 219 -13.62 6.67 -10.91
N TYR A 220 -14.96 6.77 -10.92
CA TYR A 220 -15.83 5.95 -10.07
C TYR A 220 -15.79 4.47 -10.46
N ALA A 221 -15.79 4.16 -11.76
CA ALA A 221 -15.65 2.78 -12.23
C ALA A 221 -14.32 2.17 -11.80
N LEU A 222 -13.21 2.92 -11.92
CA LEU A 222 -11.88 2.49 -11.45
C LEU A 222 -11.88 2.25 -9.94
N SER A 223 -12.44 3.18 -9.18
CA SER A 223 -12.54 3.08 -7.72
C SER A 223 -13.44 1.92 -7.29
N ALA A 224 -14.56 1.68 -7.96
CA ALA A 224 -15.45 0.56 -7.67
C ALA A 224 -14.74 -0.78 -7.87
N VAL A 225 -14.03 -0.96 -8.98
CA VAL A 225 -13.26 -2.19 -9.20
C VAL A 225 -12.15 -2.33 -8.15
N ARG A 226 -11.41 -1.25 -7.83
CA ARG A 226 -10.32 -1.29 -6.85
C ARG A 226 -10.78 -1.52 -5.42
N LEU A 227 -11.86 -0.84 -4.99
CA LEU A 227 -12.29 -0.79 -3.59
C LEU A 227 -13.39 -1.79 -3.24
N VAL A 228 -14.03 -2.39 -4.24
CA VAL A 228 -15.14 -3.34 -4.02
C VAL A 228 -14.83 -4.68 -4.70
N VAL A 229 -14.67 -4.70 -6.02
CA VAL A 229 -14.54 -5.97 -6.77
C VAL A 229 -13.28 -6.72 -6.34
N ILE A 230 -12.13 -6.07 -6.35
CA ILE A 230 -10.86 -6.71 -5.98
C ILE A 230 -10.86 -7.17 -4.51
N PRO A 231 -11.27 -6.37 -3.50
CA PRO A 231 -11.36 -6.85 -2.13
C PRO A 231 -12.32 -8.03 -1.93
N LEU A 232 -13.49 -8.02 -2.57
CA LEU A 232 -14.44 -9.15 -2.49
C LEU A 232 -13.83 -10.44 -3.06
N LEU A 233 -13.19 -10.36 -4.22
CA LEU A 233 -12.50 -11.51 -4.80
C LEU A 233 -11.30 -11.95 -3.97
N THR A 234 -10.58 -11.00 -3.35
CA THR A 234 -9.49 -11.31 -2.42
C THR A 234 -9.99 -12.07 -1.20
N ILE A 235 -11.09 -11.61 -0.58
CA ILE A 235 -11.73 -12.30 0.54
C ILE A 235 -12.13 -13.72 0.11
N ALA A 236 -12.82 -13.85 -1.02
CA ALA A 236 -13.26 -15.15 -1.53
C ALA A 236 -12.10 -16.12 -1.79
N CYS A 237 -10.99 -15.64 -2.38
CA CYS A 237 -9.79 -16.45 -2.60
C CYS A 237 -9.12 -16.87 -1.29
N LEU A 238 -9.02 -15.92 -0.32
CA LEU A 238 -8.35 -16.19 0.95
C LEU A 238 -9.19 -17.07 1.90
N MET A 239 -10.50 -17.19 1.68
CA MET A 239 -11.33 -18.20 2.35
C MET A 239 -10.92 -19.65 2.02
N LEU A 240 -10.17 -19.86 0.94
CA LEU A 240 -9.60 -21.17 0.61
C LEU A 240 -8.39 -21.51 1.50
N LEU A 241 -7.84 -20.58 2.24
CA LEU A 241 -6.79 -20.84 3.21
C LEU A 241 -7.36 -21.60 4.42
N PRO A 242 -6.61 -22.58 4.96
CA PRO A 242 -6.98 -23.22 6.22
C PRO A 242 -7.16 -22.20 7.35
N ALA A 243 -8.09 -22.43 8.26
CA ALA A 243 -8.45 -21.51 9.35
C ALA A 243 -7.23 -21.07 10.20
N GLY A 244 -6.22 -21.93 10.36
CA GLY A 244 -4.98 -21.58 11.06
C GLY A 244 -4.15 -20.47 10.42
N TRP A 245 -4.48 -20.04 9.19
CA TRP A 245 -3.78 -18.99 8.44
C TRP A 245 -4.61 -17.71 8.27
N TRP A 246 -5.75 -17.62 8.91
CA TRP A 246 -6.67 -16.49 8.72
C TRP A 246 -6.10 -15.14 9.17
N GLN A 247 -5.18 -15.13 10.15
CA GLN A 247 -4.46 -13.89 10.50
C GLN A 247 -3.67 -13.34 9.31
N ILE A 248 -2.99 -14.22 8.55
CA ILE A 248 -2.30 -13.85 7.31
C ILE A 248 -3.32 -13.35 6.27
N GLY A 249 -4.44 -14.05 6.15
CA GLY A 249 -5.55 -13.63 5.29
C GLY A 249 -6.04 -12.22 5.62
N THR A 250 -6.26 -11.92 6.90
CA THR A 250 -6.66 -10.58 7.37
C THR A 250 -5.65 -9.51 6.97
N VAL A 251 -4.36 -9.76 7.17
CA VAL A 251 -3.29 -8.84 6.75
C VAL A 251 -3.34 -8.59 5.25
N LEU A 252 -3.44 -9.65 4.43
CA LEU A 252 -3.47 -9.54 2.98
C LEU A 252 -4.73 -8.82 2.47
N ILE A 253 -5.88 -9.05 3.12
CA ILE A 253 -7.12 -8.30 2.81
C ILE A 253 -6.91 -6.81 3.08
N ILE A 254 -6.37 -6.43 4.25
CA ILE A 254 -6.13 -5.03 4.62
C ILE A 254 -5.23 -4.34 3.58
N VAL A 255 -4.06 -4.92 3.27
CA VAL A 255 -3.11 -4.28 2.36
C VAL A 255 -3.60 -4.27 0.92
N ASN A 256 -4.37 -5.28 0.50
CA ASN A 256 -4.91 -5.31 -0.86
C ASN A 256 -6.22 -4.53 -1.01
N ALA A 257 -7.01 -4.31 0.04
CA ALA A 257 -8.21 -3.46 -0.01
C ALA A 257 -7.87 -1.95 0.01
N ALA A 258 -6.63 -1.56 0.25
CA ALA A 258 -6.20 -0.17 0.21
C ALA A 258 -6.48 0.48 -1.17
N PRO A 259 -6.69 1.81 -1.25
CA PRO A 259 -7.00 2.51 -2.50
C PRO A 259 -5.87 2.41 -3.53
N ILE A 260 -6.02 3.07 -4.65
CA ILE A 260 -5.03 3.13 -5.72
C ILE A 260 -3.70 3.69 -5.18
N GLY A 261 -2.60 3.00 -5.47
CA GLY A 261 -1.27 3.38 -5.01
C GLY A 261 -0.79 4.71 -5.58
N SER A 262 -0.27 5.59 -4.73
CA SER A 262 0.20 6.93 -5.14
C SER A 262 1.39 6.91 -6.11
N ASN A 263 2.13 5.82 -6.18
CA ASN A 263 3.27 5.66 -7.10
C ASN A 263 2.89 5.85 -8.57
N ILE A 264 1.61 5.57 -8.95
CA ILE A 264 1.15 5.79 -10.33
C ILE A 264 1.30 7.26 -10.77
N ALA A 265 1.09 8.20 -9.86
CA ALA A 265 1.25 9.63 -10.15
C ALA A 265 2.73 9.99 -10.38
N VAL A 266 3.64 9.37 -9.61
CA VAL A 266 5.09 9.56 -9.78
C VAL A 266 5.56 8.98 -11.12
N TYR A 267 5.09 7.78 -11.48
CA TYR A 267 5.44 7.15 -12.76
C TYR A 267 4.89 7.93 -13.94
N ALA A 268 3.63 8.39 -13.87
CA ALA A 268 3.03 9.21 -14.92
C ALA A 268 3.84 10.50 -15.15
N GLN A 269 4.27 11.17 -14.07
CA GLN A 269 5.10 12.36 -14.17
C GLN A 269 6.49 12.05 -14.77
N HIS A 270 7.13 10.96 -14.31
CA HIS A 270 8.46 10.57 -14.79
C HIS A 270 8.46 10.17 -16.27
N LEU A 271 7.40 9.53 -16.73
CA LEU A 271 7.24 9.06 -18.11
C LEU A 271 6.58 10.10 -19.05
N GLY A 272 6.28 11.31 -18.55
CA GLY A 272 5.63 12.37 -19.36
C GLY A 272 4.19 12.06 -19.74
N LEU A 273 3.49 11.19 -18.97
CA LEU A 273 2.10 10.83 -19.16
C LEU A 273 1.15 11.81 -18.43
N ASP A 274 -0.17 11.61 -18.58
CA ASP A 274 -1.18 12.42 -17.88
C ASP A 274 -1.12 12.21 -16.35
N SER A 275 -0.21 12.93 -15.69
CA SER A 275 -0.06 12.90 -14.23
C SER A 275 -1.29 13.44 -13.50
N SER A 276 -2.08 14.33 -14.14
CA SER A 276 -3.32 14.85 -13.57
C SER A 276 -4.35 13.73 -13.42
N TYR A 277 -4.54 12.91 -14.46
CA TYR A 277 -5.42 11.75 -14.42
C TYR A 277 -4.97 10.73 -13.35
N ALA A 278 -3.66 10.45 -13.29
CA ALA A 278 -3.12 9.55 -12.27
C ALA A 278 -3.40 10.04 -10.84
N VAL A 279 -3.20 11.33 -10.57
CA VAL A 279 -3.48 11.94 -9.26
C VAL A 279 -4.98 11.90 -8.95
N GLN A 280 -5.85 12.18 -9.94
CA GLN A 280 -7.31 12.09 -9.75
C GLN A 280 -7.77 10.68 -9.36
N MET A 281 -7.21 9.63 -10.00
CA MET A 281 -7.49 8.24 -9.61
C MET A 281 -7.11 7.96 -8.16
N VAL A 282 -5.92 8.37 -7.73
CA VAL A 282 -5.44 8.21 -6.35
C VAL A 282 -6.35 8.97 -5.38
N CYS A 283 -6.63 10.24 -5.65
CA CYS A 283 -7.41 11.09 -4.76
C CYS A 283 -8.85 10.56 -4.60
N LEU A 284 -9.56 10.25 -5.70
CA LEU A 284 -10.94 9.76 -5.59
C LEU A 284 -11.00 8.42 -4.85
N SER A 285 -10.14 7.47 -5.22
CA SER A 285 -10.13 6.17 -4.54
C SER A 285 -9.78 6.30 -3.06
N THR A 286 -8.86 7.21 -2.70
CA THR A 286 -8.54 7.50 -1.29
C THR A 286 -9.74 8.09 -0.56
N LEU A 287 -10.45 9.06 -1.14
CA LEU A 287 -11.66 9.64 -0.53
C LEU A 287 -12.76 8.58 -0.33
N LEU A 288 -13.01 7.75 -1.33
CA LEU A 288 -14.01 6.69 -1.25
C LEU A 288 -13.62 5.57 -0.27
N SER A 289 -12.32 5.38 -0.03
CA SER A 289 -11.82 4.38 0.93
C SER A 289 -12.24 4.67 2.37
N LEU A 290 -12.59 5.91 2.71
CA LEU A 290 -13.14 6.28 4.01
C LEU A 290 -14.37 5.42 4.39
N ILE A 291 -15.18 5.08 3.40
CA ILE A 291 -16.40 4.27 3.59
C ILE A 291 -16.11 2.80 3.24
N THR A 292 -15.45 2.56 2.12
CA THR A 292 -15.32 1.19 1.59
C THR A 292 -14.38 0.31 2.43
N LEU A 293 -13.29 0.85 2.98
CA LEU A 293 -12.37 0.06 3.81
C LEU A 293 -13.03 -0.47 5.10
N PRO A 294 -13.69 0.37 5.93
CA PRO A 294 -14.38 -0.15 7.10
C PRO A 294 -15.44 -1.21 6.77
N VAL A 295 -16.17 -1.01 5.65
CA VAL A 295 -17.20 -1.97 5.20
C VAL A 295 -16.56 -3.29 4.78
N MET A 296 -15.52 -3.26 3.94
CA MET A 296 -14.85 -4.48 3.43
C MET A 296 -14.17 -5.25 4.56
N LEU A 297 -13.50 -4.56 5.49
CA LEU A 297 -12.84 -5.21 6.61
C LEU A 297 -13.85 -5.76 7.63
N SER A 298 -14.99 -5.09 7.82
CA SER A 298 -16.08 -5.63 8.63
C SER A 298 -16.72 -6.86 8.01
N LEU A 299 -16.87 -6.87 6.68
CA LEU A 299 -17.33 -8.06 5.95
C LEU A 299 -16.34 -9.22 6.11
N ALA A 300 -15.04 -8.96 5.96
CA ALA A 300 -14.01 -9.96 6.19
C ALA A 300 -14.06 -10.52 7.61
N ALA A 301 -14.19 -9.64 8.61
CA ALA A 301 -14.33 -10.06 10.01
C ALA A 301 -15.60 -10.90 10.25
N ALA A 302 -16.73 -10.58 9.60
CA ALA A 302 -17.96 -11.36 9.67
C ALA A 302 -17.82 -12.76 9.06
N LEU A 303 -16.90 -12.94 8.12
CA LEU A 303 -16.57 -14.22 7.48
C LEU A 303 -15.45 -14.99 8.22
N GLY A 304 -14.96 -14.47 9.35
CA GLY A 304 -14.01 -15.13 10.22
C GLY A 304 -12.58 -14.56 10.18
N PHE A 305 -12.27 -13.64 9.28
CA PHE A 305 -10.99 -12.92 9.25
C PHE A 305 -10.98 -11.82 10.34
N ALA A 306 -10.65 -12.16 11.57
CA ALA A 306 -10.60 -11.20 12.67
C ALA A 306 -9.45 -11.55 13.66
#